data_a7a4eae0bb6efb342aafc99bae498a92
#
_entry.id   a7a4eae0bb6efb342aafc99bae498a92
#
_cell.length_a   1.000
_cell.length_b   1.000
_cell.length_c   1.000
_cell.angle_alpha   90.00
_cell.angle_beta   90.00
_cell.angle_gamma   90.00
#
_symmetry.space_group_name_H-M   'P 1'
#
loop_
_entity.id
_entity.type
_entity.pdbx_description
1 polymer ?
#
loop_
_entity_poly.entity_id
_entity_poly.type
_entity_poly.pdbx_seq_one_letter_code
_entity_poly.pdbx_strand_id
1 'polypeptide(L)'
;MSDSESNKMWYKDLTSYHWFVFIAASLAWLFDCLDQQIFILSRENALSSLMPPGTDIKLYGGYATSIFMIGWATGGLIFGSVGDRIGRAKTLTITVFLYSVCTGLSALSRGWVDFAIFRFLTGLGVGGVFGLAVALVADSLPSRSRAGALGMLQALSALGNITAGLIGMFLGQLVASKQLDGANFWKVMFLVGALPAFLCVFLQIKLKEPEAWIKARQEGRVTGVKFGSYQSLFSDPRWLRHSMFGMMLCVAGVIGIWGIGFFSPELVRDVIKRNLTADGIDASKIDGYAKWWVSINMICQNLGAFFGMLTFSYFAQWAGRRISFTVAFIAAMVATISYFQVFNGIGHIWMSSVMGFFQMALFAGFAIYLPELFPLHLRSTGTSFCYNAGRFIAASGPLTLGRLQASLAENATTPEMKLTAFRDACSYMSIVFLVGLIAVWFLPETKGKPMPE
;
A
#
# COMPACT_ATOMS: atom_id res chain seq x y z
N MET A 1 25.77 -27.66 -2.59
CA MET A 1 24.55 -27.60 -3.39
C MET A 1 24.97 -27.31 -4.82
N SER A 2 24.65 -28.18 -5.75
CA SER A 2 25.08 -28.06 -7.15
C SER A 2 24.37 -26.89 -7.83
N ASP A 3 25.06 -26.19 -8.75
CA ASP A 3 24.56 -25.04 -9.51
C ASP A 3 23.23 -25.32 -10.27
N SER A 4 22.92 -26.59 -10.51
CA SER A 4 21.67 -27.02 -11.17
C SER A 4 20.41 -26.80 -10.28
N GLU A 5 20.54 -26.71 -8.95
CA GLU A 5 19.41 -26.46 -8.05
C GLU A 5 19.08 -24.97 -7.90
N SER A 6 20.03 -24.07 -8.17
CA SER A 6 19.82 -22.62 -8.02
C SER A 6 18.86 -22.04 -9.09
N ASN A 7 18.64 -22.71 -10.20
CA ASN A 7 17.92 -22.19 -11.37
C ASN A 7 16.45 -22.66 -11.51
N LYS A 8 15.92 -23.41 -10.53
CA LYS A 8 14.49 -23.78 -10.55
C LYS A 8 13.62 -22.62 -10.10
N MET A 9 12.59 -22.29 -10.88
CA MET A 9 11.62 -21.25 -10.55
C MET A 9 10.92 -21.54 -9.22
N TRP A 10 10.73 -20.53 -8.39
CA TRP A 10 10.22 -20.62 -7.01
C TRP A 10 8.90 -21.41 -6.87
N TYR A 11 8.07 -21.43 -7.89
CA TYR A 11 6.75 -22.05 -7.86
C TYR A 11 6.75 -23.55 -8.11
N LYS A 12 7.88 -24.16 -8.55
CA LYS A 12 7.94 -25.60 -8.90
C LYS A 12 7.88 -26.53 -7.69
N ASP A 13 8.24 -26.02 -6.51
CA ASP A 13 8.27 -26.81 -5.27
C ASP A 13 6.98 -26.68 -4.44
N LEU A 14 5.93 -26.01 -4.99
CA LEU A 14 4.69 -25.76 -4.29
C LEU A 14 3.71 -26.92 -4.49
N THR A 15 3.14 -27.40 -3.37
CA THR A 15 2.00 -28.31 -3.37
C THR A 15 0.70 -27.59 -3.71
N SER A 16 -0.37 -28.33 -4.03
CA SER A 16 -1.69 -27.75 -4.27
C SER A 16 -2.20 -26.92 -3.08
N TYR A 17 -1.87 -27.34 -1.85
CA TYR A 17 -2.23 -26.57 -0.66
C TYR A 17 -1.42 -25.27 -0.51
N HIS A 18 -0.13 -25.29 -0.84
CA HIS A 18 0.68 -24.08 -0.87
C HIS A 18 0.14 -23.07 -1.89
N TRP A 19 -0.27 -23.51 -3.06
CA TRP A 19 -0.95 -22.68 -4.05
C TRP A 19 -2.26 -22.10 -3.52
N PHE A 20 -3.05 -22.90 -2.84
CA PHE A 20 -4.32 -22.43 -2.25
C PHE A 20 -4.09 -21.35 -1.21
N VAL A 21 -3.13 -21.52 -0.29
CA VAL A 21 -2.75 -20.49 0.71
C VAL A 21 -2.28 -19.22 0.03
N PHE A 22 -1.39 -19.35 -0.96
CA PHE A 22 -0.84 -18.22 -1.71
C PHE A 22 -1.94 -17.44 -2.43
N ILE A 23 -2.83 -18.12 -3.15
CA ILE A 23 -3.92 -17.48 -3.89
C ILE A 23 -4.89 -16.79 -2.92
N ALA A 24 -5.30 -17.46 -1.85
CA ALA A 24 -6.24 -16.89 -0.88
C ALA A 24 -5.67 -15.64 -0.18
N ALA A 25 -4.40 -15.66 0.22
CA ALA A 25 -3.73 -14.51 0.81
C ALA A 25 -3.53 -13.37 -0.21
N SER A 26 -3.17 -13.72 -1.44
CA SER A 26 -2.97 -12.75 -2.53
C SER A 26 -4.26 -12.07 -2.95
N LEU A 27 -5.37 -12.81 -3.02
CA LEU A 27 -6.70 -12.22 -3.30
C LEU A 27 -7.15 -11.30 -2.17
N ALA A 28 -6.91 -11.68 -0.91
CA ALA A 28 -7.20 -10.81 0.22
C ALA A 28 -6.48 -9.46 0.09
N TRP A 29 -5.19 -9.49 -0.25
CA TRP A 29 -4.39 -8.28 -0.45
C TRP A 29 -4.77 -7.49 -1.72
N LEU A 30 -5.04 -8.17 -2.83
CA LEU A 30 -5.49 -7.54 -4.07
C LEU A 30 -6.81 -6.78 -3.86
N PHE A 31 -7.80 -7.42 -3.22
CA PHE A 31 -9.11 -6.80 -2.98
C PHE A 31 -9.03 -5.69 -1.93
N ASP A 32 -8.11 -5.78 -0.98
CA ASP A 32 -7.80 -4.70 -0.06
C ASP A 32 -7.32 -3.44 -0.80
N CYS A 33 -6.35 -3.59 -1.72
CA CYS A 33 -5.85 -2.48 -2.54
C CYS A 33 -6.92 -1.93 -3.50
N LEU A 34 -7.78 -2.81 -4.03
CA LEU A 34 -8.92 -2.42 -4.86
C LEU A 34 -9.90 -1.54 -4.06
N ASP A 35 -10.26 -1.93 -2.81
CA ASP A 35 -11.15 -1.16 -1.95
C ASP A 35 -10.59 0.24 -1.62
N GLN A 36 -9.30 0.30 -1.28
CA GLN A 36 -8.62 1.57 -1.03
C GLN A 36 -8.72 2.51 -2.24
N GLN A 37 -8.49 2.01 -3.44
CA GLN A 37 -8.54 2.80 -4.66
C GLN A 37 -9.97 3.21 -5.01
N ILE A 38 -10.96 2.34 -4.79
CA ILE A 38 -12.38 2.65 -4.92
C ILE A 38 -12.76 3.82 -4.00
N PHE A 39 -12.32 3.79 -2.74
CA PHE A 39 -12.56 4.89 -1.81
C PHE A 39 -11.96 6.21 -2.31
N ILE A 40 -10.73 6.20 -2.81
CA ILE A 40 -10.08 7.41 -3.34
C ILE A 40 -10.87 7.98 -4.53
N LEU A 41 -11.31 7.12 -5.46
CA LEU A 41 -12.05 7.53 -6.66
C LEU A 41 -13.47 8.02 -6.36
N SER A 42 -14.11 7.50 -5.31
CA SER A 42 -15.51 7.76 -5.00
C SER A 42 -15.72 8.80 -3.90
N ARG A 43 -14.68 9.16 -3.17
CA ARG A 43 -14.74 9.99 -1.96
C ARG A 43 -15.42 11.33 -2.18
N GLU A 44 -15.04 12.06 -3.22
CA GLU A 44 -15.60 13.39 -3.51
C GLU A 44 -17.07 13.29 -3.89
N ASN A 45 -17.45 12.32 -4.73
CA ASN A 45 -18.84 12.10 -5.13
C ASN A 45 -19.71 11.69 -3.92
N ALA A 46 -19.19 10.82 -3.06
CA ALA A 46 -19.89 10.42 -1.84
C ALA A 46 -20.15 11.63 -0.92
N LEU A 47 -19.12 12.44 -0.65
CA LEU A 47 -19.25 13.60 0.21
C LEU A 47 -20.15 14.68 -0.38
N SER A 48 -20.09 14.92 -1.70
CA SER A 48 -20.99 15.86 -2.37
C SER A 48 -22.46 15.44 -2.25
N SER A 49 -22.72 14.13 -2.15
CA SER A 49 -24.07 13.57 -1.97
C SER A 49 -24.54 13.56 -0.51
N LEU A 50 -23.62 13.43 0.46
CA LEU A 50 -23.92 13.24 1.88
C LEU A 50 -23.88 14.55 2.70
N MET A 51 -23.28 15.61 2.14
CA MET A 51 -23.09 16.88 2.84
C MET A 51 -24.06 17.96 2.37
N PRO A 52 -24.42 18.92 3.23
CA PRO A 52 -25.22 20.06 2.83
C PRO A 52 -24.54 20.90 1.73
N PRO A 53 -25.32 21.55 0.85
CA PRO A 53 -24.77 22.50 -0.14
C PRO A 53 -23.92 23.60 0.54
N GLY A 54 -22.78 23.94 -0.08
CA GLY A 54 -21.87 24.95 0.45
C GLY A 54 -20.79 24.42 1.40
N THR A 55 -20.78 23.12 1.71
CA THR A 55 -19.73 22.49 2.52
C THR A 55 -18.42 22.37 1.73
N ASP A 56 -17.29 22.61 2.38
CA ASP A 56 -15.96 22.35 1.78
C ASP A 56 -15.69 20.84 1.65
N ILE A 57 -16.04 20.28 0.50
CA ILE A 57 -15.88 18.85 0.19
C ILE A 57 -14.42 18.40 0.26
N LYS A 58 -13.45 19.26 -0.08
CA LYS A 58 -12.02 18.92 -0.01
C LYS A 58 -11.56 18.74 1.43
N LEU A 59 -11.99 19.61 2.33
CA LEU A 59 -11.68 19.52 3.76
C LEU A 59 -12.26 18.23 4.36
N TYR A 60 -13.53 17.95 4.13
CA TYR A 60 -14.18 16.71 4.61
C TYR A 60 -13.62 15.47 3.94
N GLY A 61 -13.17 15.56 2.69
CA GLY A 61 -12.41 14.52 2.01
C GLY A 61 -11.08 14.18 2.70
N GLY A 62 -10.40 15.20 3.18
CA GLY A 62 -9.22 15.06 4.04
C GLY A 62 -9.54 14.36 5.36
N TYR A 63 -10.61 14.78 6.06
CA TYR A 63 -11.05 14.11 7.30
C TYR A 63 -11.41 12.65 7.08
N ALA A 64 -12.18 12.31 6.02
CA ALA A 64 -12.53 10.93 5.70
C ALA A 64 -11.30 10.06 5.47
N THR A 65 -10.31 10.58 4.75
CA THR A 65 -9.06 9.87 4.50
C THR A 65 -8.25 9.68 5.79
N SER A 66 -8.16 10.72 6.62
CA SER A 66 -7.45 10.64 7.91
C SER A 66 -8.10 9.63 8.85
N ILE A 67 -9.43 9.64 8.95
CA ILE A 67 -10.20 8.68 9.76
C ILE A 67 -9.95 7.24 9.28
N PHE A 68 -10.00 7.02 7.96
CA PHE A 68 -9.68 5.72 7.37
C PHE A 68 -8.23 5.29 7.69
N MET A 69 -7.25 6.19 7.55
CA MET A 69 -5.84 5.89 7.84
C MET A 69 -5.58 5.61 9.31
N ILE A 70 -6.25 6.32 10.22
CA ILE A 70 -6.17 6.05 11.67
C ILE A 70 -6.74 4.66 11.97
N GLY A 71 -7.91 4.32 11.38
CA GLY A 71 -8.46 2.98 11.44
C GLY A 71 -7.48 1.94 10.94
N TRP A 72 -6.86 2.18 9.78
CA TRP A 72 -5.86 1.29 9.17
C TRP A 72 -4.66 1.05 10.08
N ALA A 73 -4.04 2.10 10.58
CA ALA A 73 -2.89 1.97 11.48
C ALA A 73 -3.27 1.24 12.78
N THR A 74 -4.40 1.60 13.38
CA THR A 74 -4.91 0.96 14.61
C THR A 74 -5.23 -0.52 14.38
N GLY A 75 -5.92 -0.84 13.29
CA GLY A 75 -6.27 -2.21 12.92
C GLY A 75 -5.05 -3.09 12.69
N GLY A 76 -4.01 -2.54 12.04
CA GLY A 76 -2.75 -3.25 11.85
C GLY A 76 -2.08 -3.63 13.16
N LEU A 77 -2.07 -2.72 14.12
CA LEU A 77 -1.52 -3.00 15.45
C LEU A 77 -2.34 -4.06 16.20
N ILE A 78 -3.66 -3.94 16.18
CA ILE A 78 -4.55 -4.88 16.89
C ILE A 78 -4.49 -6.26 16.23
N PHE A 79 -4.80 -6.35 14.95
CA PHE A 79 -4.95 -7.64 14.27
C PHE A 79 -3.61 -8.35 14.02
N GLY A 80 -2.48 -7.61 13.96
CA GLY A 80 -1.16 -8.21 13.97
C GLY A 80 -0.92 -9.04 15.25
N SER A 81 -1.24 -8.47 16.42
CA SER A 81 -1.15 -9.16 17.72
C SER A 81 -2.17 -10.29 17.83
N VAL A 82 -3.41 -10.05 17.42
CA VAL A 82 -4.49 -11.06 17.44
C VAL A 82 -4.12 -12.25 16.55
N GLY A 83 -3.51 -12.02 15.38
CA GLY A 83 -3.07 -13.07 14.45
C GLY A 83 -2.06 -14.05 15.05
N ASP A 84 -1.10 -13.55 15.81
CA ASP A 84 -0.18 -14.45 16.54
C ASP A 84 -0.88 -15.21 17.67
N ARG A 85 -1.89 -14.61 18.35
CA ARG A 85 -2.59 -15.22 19.48
C ARG A 85 -3.61 -16.29 19.09
N ILE A 86 -4.45 -16.03 18.10
CA ILE A 86 -5.58 -16.91 17.75
C ILE A 86 -5.41 -17.65 16.43
N GLY A 87 -4.44 -17.24 15.60
CA GLY A 87 -4.11 -17.83 14.31
C GLY A 87 -4.16 -16.78 13.18
N ARG A 88 -3.27 -16.95 12.20
CA ARG A 88 -3.14 -16.01 11.06
C ARG A 88 -4.30 -16.17 10.08
N ALA A 89 -4.67 -17.40 9.75
CA ALA A 89 -5.75 -17.69 8.81
C ALA A 89 -7.11 -17.19 9.34
N LYS A 90 -7.41 -17.49 10.60
CA LYS A 90 -8.65 -17.04 11.26
C LYS A 90 -8.74 -15.50 11.32
N THR A 91 -7.66 -14.87 11.76
CA THR A 91 -7.64 -13.41 11.89
C THR A 91 -7.72 -12.72 10.53
N LEU A 92 -7.06 -13.27 9.49
CA LEU A 92 -7.17 -12.77 8.12
C LEU A 92 -8.61 -12.85 7.62
N THR A 93 -9.31 -13.94 7.87
CA THR A 93 -10.74 -14.08 7.52
C THR A 93 -11.60 -13.04 8.22
N ILE A 94 -11.37 -12.80 9.52
CA ILE A 94 -12.09 -11.78 10.29
C ILE A 94 -11.84 -10.38 9.73
N THR A 95 -10.61 -10.04 9.38
CA THR A 95 -10.25 -8.72 8.86
C THR A 95 -10.84 -8.48 7.48
N VAL A 96 -10.79 -9.48 6.58
CA VAL A 96 -11.42 -9.41 5.26
C VAL A 96 -12.94 -9.26 5.37
N PHE A 97 -13.57 -10.03 6.24
CA PHE A 97 -15.01 -9.92 6.49
C PHE A 97 -15.38 -8.53 7.01
N LEU A 98 -14.64 -8.02 8.00
CA LEU A 98 -14.88 -6.70 8.60
C LEU A 98 -14.83 -5.59 7.55
N TYR A 99 -13.74 -5.50 6.77
CA TYR A 99 -13.63 -4.41 5.81
C TYR A 99 -14.65 -4.58 4.66
N SER A 100 -14.91 -5.80 4.19
CA SER A 100 -15.88 -6.05 3.11
C SER A 100 -17.28 -5.58 3.49
N VAL A 101 -17.73 -5.96 4.69
CA VAL A 101 -19.05 -5.55 5.21
C VAL A 101 -19.10 -4.03 5.38
N CYS A 102 -18.08 -3.44 6.00
CA CYS A 102 -18.07 -1.99 6.26
C CYS A 102 -17.94 -1.18 4.97
N THR A 103 -17.26 -1.68 3.94
CA THR A 103 -17.25 -1.07 2.60
C THR A 103 -18.65 -1.10 1.98
N GLY A 104 -19.32 -2.25 2.01
CA GLY A 104 -20.71 -2.35 1.53
C GLY A 104 -21.66 -1.44 2.31
N LEU A 105 -21.56 -1.40 3.64
CA LEU A 105 -22.38 -0.51 4.49
C LEU A 105 -22.12 0.98 4.21
N SER A 106 -20.91 1.34 3.76
CA SER A 106 -20.65 2.73 3.36
C SER A 106 -21.53 3.20 2.21
N ALA A 107 -21.95 2.31 1.30
CA ALA A 107 -22.89 2.63 0.24
C ALA A 107 -24.29 3.00 0.78
N LEU A 108 -24.63 2.59 2.02
CA LEU A 108 -25.89 2.86 2.69
C LEU A 108 -25.83 4.07 3.62
N SER A 109 -24.72 4.78 3.70
CA SER A 109 -24.55 5.97 4.54
C SER A 109 -25.57 7.03 4.17
N ARG A 110 -26.16 7.66 5.18
CA ARG A 110 -27.18 8.73 5.06
C ARG A 110 -26.61 10.11 5.36
N GLY A 111 -25.41 10.17 5.95
CA GLY A 111 -24.74 11.42 6.31
C GLY A 111 -23.25 11.21 6.57
N TRP A 112 -22.59 12.32 6.92
CA TRP A 112 -21.17 12.34 7.19
C TRP A 112 -20.73 11.37 8.31
N VAL A 113 -21.47 11.35 9.41
CA VAL A 113 -21.08 10.58 10.61
C VAL A 113 -21.08 9.08 10.30
N ASP A 114 -22.15 8.58 9.67
CA ASP A 114 -22.25 7.18 9.28
C ASP A 114 -21.10 6.78 8.35
N PHE A 115 -20.85 7.62 7.34
CA PHE A 115 -19.77 7.41 6.39
C PHE A 115 -18.42 7.37 7.07
N ALA A 116 -18.14 8.29 7.98
CA ALA A 116 -16.89 8.36 8.73
C ALA A 116 -16.67 7.12 9.61
N ILE A 117 -17.73 6.66 10.32
CA ILE A 117 -17.67 5.44 11.13
C ILE A 117 -17.37 4.22 10.26
N PHE A 118 -18.08 4.05 9.14
CA PHE A 118 -17.81 2.92 8.25
C PHE A 118 -16.43 3.00 7.63
N ARG A 119 -15.90 4.20 7.31
CA ARG A 119 -14.52 4.35 6.82
C ARG A 119 -13.49 4.02 7.89
N PHE A 120 -13.71 4.36 9.15
CA PHE A 120 -12.85 3.95 10.25
C PHE A 120 -12.83 2.42 10.40
N LEU A 121 -14.00 1.78 10.43
CA LEU A 121 -14.13 0.33 10.58
C LEU A 121 -13.56 -0.43 9.37
N THR A 122 -13.78 0.09 8.15
CA THR A 122 -13.11 -0.44 6.96
C THR A 122 -11.60 -0.36 7.10
N GLY A 123 -11.08 0.81 7.48
CA GLY A 123 -9.65 0.99 7.75
C GLY A 123 -9.13 0.00 8.79
N LEU A 124 -9.88 -0.22 9.87
CA LEU A 124 -9.52 -1.16 10.92
C LEU A 124 -9.33 -2.59 10.35
N GLY A 125 -10.26 -3.06 9.50
CA GLY A 125 -10.13 -4.36 8.82
C GLY A 125 -8.93 -4.41 7.88
N VAL A 126 -8.81 -3.41 7.00
CA VAL A 126 -7.71 -3.26 6.03
C VAL A 126 -6.34 -3.32 6.70
N GLY A 127 -6.20 -2.70 7.88
CA GLY A 127 -4.94 -2.64 8.61
C GLY A 127 -4.34 -4.00 8.95
N GLY A 128 -5.19 -4.97 9.24
CA GLY A 128 -4.75 -6.33 9.59
C GLY A 128 -4.27 -7.16 8.39
N VAL A 129 -4.80 -6.90 7.20
CA VAL A 129 -4.63 -7.81 6.03
C VAL A 129 -3.17 -8.02 5.65
N PHE A 130 -2.39 -6.96 5.50
CA PHE A 130 -0.99 -7.08 5.05
C PHE A 130 -0.14 -7.98 5.95
N GLY A 131 -0.06 -7.65 7.23
CA GLY A 131 0.79 -8.39 8.16
C GLY A 131 0.38 -9.86 8.32
N LEU A 132 -0.93 -10.12 8.31
CA LEU A 132 -1.48 -11.47 8.40
C LEU A 132 -1.25 -12.29 7.13
N ALA A 133 -1.51 -11.72 5.95
CA ALA A 133 -1.32 -12.40 4.68
C ALA A 133 0.17 -12.74 4.44
N VAL A 134 1.06 -11.78 4.72
CA VAL A 134 2.50 -11.96 4.61
C VAL A 134 3.02 -13.00 5.61
N ALA A 135 2.59 -12.95 6.88
CA ALA A 135 2.98 -13.93 7.88
C ALA A 135 2.43 -15.34 7.55
N LEU A 136 1.19 -15.43 7.08
CA LEU A 136 0.58 -16.70 6.68
C LEU A 136 1.35 -17.36 5.53
N VAL A 137 1.67 -16.61 4.48
CA VAL A 137 2.46 -17.11 3.34
C VAL A 137 3.88 -17.48 3.78
N ALA A 138 4.52 -16.63 4.60
CA ALA A 138 5.87 -16.89 5.09
C ALA A 138 5.98 -18.15 5.93
N ASP A 139 4.95 -18.45 6.74
CA ASP A 139 4.93 -19.61 7.63
C ASP A 139 4.47 -20.91 6.94
N SER A 140 3.71 -20.78 5.83
CA SER A 140 3.14 -21.95 5.14
C SER A 140 4.03 -22.45 4.00
N LEU A 141 4.82 -21.57 3.35
CA LEU A 141 5.58 -21.93 2.17
C LEU A 141 7.02 -22.36 2.48
N PRO A 142 7.62 -23.26 1.66
CA PRO A 142 9.03 -23.62 1.78
C PRO A 142 9.94 -22.40 1.69
N SER A 143 11.04 -22.40 2.43
CA SER A 143 11.97 -21.27 2.54
C SER A 143 12.45 -20.72 1.19
N ARG A 144 12.68 -21.59 0.22
CA ARG A 144 13.11 -21.21 -1.13
C ARG A 144 12.05 -20.43 -1.90
N SER A 145 10.77 -20.76 -1.73
CA SER A 145 9.65 -20.17 -2.48
C SER A 145 9.14 -18.88 -1.87
N ARG A 146 9.44 -18.59 -0.59
CA ARG A 146 8.87 -17.49 0.20
C ARG A 146 9.07 -16.12 -0.45
N ALA A 147 10.32 -15.77 -0.79
CA ALA A 147 10.62 -14.44 -1.32
C ALA A 147 9.92 -14.18 -2.66
N GLY A 148 9.89 -15.19 -3.56
CA GLY A 148 9.16 -15.09 -4.82
C GLY A 148 7.66 -14.96 -4.63
N ALA A 149 7.08 -15.77 -3.74
CA ALA A 149 5.65 -15.71 -3.42
C ALA A 149 5.24 -14.38 -2.77
N LEU A 150 6.01 -13.91 -1.79
CA LEU A 150 5.73 -12.64 -1.11
C LEU A 150 5.87 -11.43 -2.02
N GLY A 151 6.86 -11.45 -2.92
CA GLY A 151 6.98 -10.40 -3.93
C GLY A 151 5.86 -10.42 -4.95
N MET A 152 5.40 -11.59 -5.40
CA MET A 152 4.24 -11.72 -6.28
C MET A 152 2.96 -11.29 -5.57
N LEU A 153 2.74 -11.70 -4.30
CA LEU A 153 1.61 -11.24 -3.48
C LEU A 153 1.56 -9.70 -3.45
N GLN A 154 2.71 -9.07 -3.21
CA GLN A 154 2.78 -7.62 -3.18
C GLN A 154 2.54 -7.00 -4.56
N ALA A 155 3.07 -7.62 -5.65
CA ALA A 155 2.87 -7.12 -7.00
C ALA A 155 1.38 -7.11 -7.42
N LEU A 156 0.59 -8.05 -6.93
CA LEU A 156 -0.85 -8.11 -7.20
C LEU A 156 -1.62 -6.90 -6.67
N SER A 157 -1.07 -6.11 -5.74
CA SER A 157 -1.65 -4.84 -5.30
C SER A 157 -1.82 -3.85 -6.46
N ALA A 158 -0.85 -3.80 -7.36
CA ALA A 158 -0.92 -2.93 -8.55
C ALA A 158 -2.09 -3.31 -9.47
N LEU A 159 -2.37 -4.62 -9.60
CA LEU A 159 -3.53 -5.09 -10.36
C LEU A 159 -4.85 -4.70 -9.68
N GLY A 160 -4.91 -4.73 -8.35
CA GLY A 160 -6.06 -4.23 -7.58
C GLY A 160 -6.34 -2.75 -7.89
N ASN A 161 -5.31 -1.91 -7.86
CA ASN A 161 -5.42 -0.49 -8.19
C ASN A 161 -5.87 -0.25 -9.63
N ILE A 162 -5.31 -0.98 -10.60
CA ILE A 162 -5.70 -0.87 -12.01
C ILE A 162 -7.16 -1.31 -12.20
N THR A 163 -7.56 -2.42 -11.56
CA THR A 163 -8.93 -2.93 -11.64
C THR A 163 -9.94 -1.92 -11.10
N ALA A 164 -9.65 -1.27 -9.96
CA ALA A 164 -10.49 -0.20 -9.43
C ALA A 164 -10.63 0.98 -10.41
N GLY A 165 -9.52 1.36 -11.06
CA GLY A 165 -9.53 2.39 -12.10
C GLY A 165 -10.41 2.02 -13.28
N LEU A 166 -10.31 0.78 -13.78
CA LEU A 166 -11.13 0.28 -14.88
C LEU A 166 -12.62 0.23 -14.51
N ILE A 167 -12.97 -0.21 -13.29
CA ILE A 167 -14.34 -0.18 -12.78
C ILE A 167 -14.86 1.25 -12.75
N GLY A 168 -14.06 2.19 -12.23
CA GLY A 168 -14.44 3.61 -12.18
C GLY A 168 -14.66 4.21 -13.57
N MET A 169 -13.82 3.88 -14.56
CA MET A 169 -13.98 4.31 -15.95
C MET A 169 -15.27 3.73 -16.56
N PHE A 170 -15.53 2.44 -16.37
CA PHE A 170 -16.74 1.78 -16.87
C PHE A 170 -18.02 2.40 -16.28
N LEU A 171 -18.07 2.56 -14.95
CA LEU A 171 -19.21 3.21 -14.29
C LEU A 171 -19.36 4.68 -14.68
N GLY A 172 -18.25 5.38 -14.90
CA GLY A 172 -18.26 6.75 -15.42
C GLY A 172 -18.88 6.86 -16.81
N GLN A 173 -18.64 5.88 -17.70
CA GLN A 173 -19.31 5.79 -19.01
C GLN A 173 -20.81 5.56 -18.87
N LEU A 174 -21.25 4.71 -17.92
CA LEU A 174 -22.68 4.50 -17.65
C LEU A 174 -23.36 5.78 -17.14
N VAL A 175 -22.68 6.59 -16.35
CA VAL A 175 -23.19 7.92 -15.94
C VAL A 175 -23.28 8.85 -17.14
N ALA A 176 -22.24 8.92 -17.98
CA ALA A 176 -22.24 9.77 -19.17
C ALA A 176 -23.34 9.40 -20.18
N SER A 177 -23.65 8.10 -20.32
CA SER A 177 -24.73 7.58 -21.17
C SER A 177 -26.11 7.64 -20.50
N LYS A 178 -26.23 8.23 -19.30
CA LYS A 178 -27.49 8.31 -18.50
C LYS A 178 -28.11 6.96 -18.11
N GLN A 179 -27.32 5.88 -18.16
CA GLN A 179 -27.78 4.55 -17.71
C GLN A 179 -27.62 4.40 -16.18
N LEU A 180 -26.75 5.19 -15.57
CA LEU A 180 -26.56 5.28 -14.12
C LEU A 180 -26.71 6.74 -13.70
N ASP A 181 -27.47 6.97 -12.64
CA ASP A 181 -27.55 8.29 -12.01
C ASP A 181 -26.20 8.63 -11.35
N GLY A 182 -25.63 9.79 -11.70
CA GLY A 182 -24.37 10.26 -11.15
C GLY A 182 -24.36 10.37 -9.62
N ALA A 183 -25.50 10.67 -8.98
CA ALA A 183 -25.65 10.68 -7.54
C ALA A 183 -25.46 9.30 -6.89
N ASN A 184 -25.68 8.21 -7.63
CA ASN A 184 -25.52 6.85 -7.16
C ASN A 184 -24.17 6.21 -7.57
N PHE A 185 -23.34 6.89 -8.34
CA PHE A 185 -22.03 6.40 -8.80
C PHE A 185 -21.20 5.83 -7.65
N TRP A 186 -21.01 6.60 -6.57
CA TRP A 186 -20.21 6.19 -5.44
C TRP A 186 -20.78 4.98 -4.69
N LYS A 187 -22.12 4.86 -4.59
CA LYS A 187 -22.77 3.71 -3.95
C LYS A 187 -22.48 2.42 -4.72
N VAL A 188 -22.60 2.48 -6.04
CA VAL A 188 -22.31 1.32 -6.91
C VAL A 188 -20.83 0.95 -6.83
N MET A 189 -19.92 1.94 -6.82
CA MET A 189 -18.49 1.70 -6.63
C MET A 189 -18.21 0.92 -5.34
N PHE A 190 -18.78 1.33 -4.21
CA PHE A 190 -18.57 0.63 -2.92
C PHE A 190 -19.20 -0.77 -2.92
N LEU A 191 -20.37 -0.96 -3.49
CA LEU A 191 -21.00 -2.28 -3.59
C LEU A 191 -20.20 -3.23 -4.48
N VAL A 192 -19.74 -2.75 -5.64
CA VAL A 192 -18.88 -3.54 -6.54
C VAL A 192 -17.55 -3.87 -5.87
N GLY A 193 -16.96 -2.94 -5.12
CA GLY A 193 -15.71 -3.15 -4.40
C GLY A 193 -15.83 -4.14 -3.25
N ALA A 194 -16.96 -4.13 -2.54
CA ALA A 194 -17.19 -5.04 -1.42
C ALA A 194 -17.40 -6.50 -1.87
N LEU A 195 -18.01 -6.73 -3.04
CA LEU A 195 -18.39 -8.06 -3.50
C LEU A 195 -17.22 -9.05 -3.66
N PRO A 196 -16.12 -8.72 -4.36
CA PRO A 196 -14.98 -9.63 -4.48
C PRO A 196 -14.33 -9.95 -3.15
N ALA A 197 -14.21 -8.95 -2.27
CA ALA A 197 -13.65 -9.12 -0.95
C ALA A 197 -14.53 -10.01 -0.08
N PHE A 198 -15.87 -9.84 -0.13
CA PHE A 198 -16.81 -10.71 0.56
C PHE A 198 -16.71 -12.15 0.06
N LEU A 199 -16.63 -12.37 -1.25
CA LEU A 199 -16.42 -13.72 -1.83
C LEU A 199 -15.10 -14.36 -1.37
N CYS A 200 -14.05 -13.56 -1.14
CA CYS A 200 -12.77 -14.05 -0.64
C CYS A 200 -12.90 -14.72 0.75
N VAL A 201 -13.85 -14.30 1.58
CA VAL A 201 -14.11 -14.91 2.90
C VAL A 201 -14.43 -16.40 2.74
N PHE A 202 -15.21 -16.79 1.74
CA PHE A 202 -15.54 -18.21 1.51
C PHE A 202 -14.31 -19.06 1.18
N LEU A 203 -13.35 -18.49 0.45
CA LEU A 203 -12.07 -19.16 0.22
C LEU A 203 -11.26 -19.29 1.50
N GLN A 204 -11.26 -18.25 2.32
CA GLN A 204 -10.47 -18.18 3.54
C GLN A 204 -11.00 -19.09 4.65
N ILE A 205 -12.29 -19.43 4.69
CA ILE A 205 -12.86 -20.42 5.65
C ILE A 205 -12.17 -21.80 5.51
N LYS A 206 -11.68 -22.14 4.31
CA LYS A 206 -10.95 -23.38 4.05
C LYS A 206 -9.46 -23.32 4.39
N LEU A 207 -8.94 -22.14 4.75
CA LEU A 207 -7.55 -21.98 5.17
C LEU A 207 -7.30 -22.64 6.51
N LYS A 208 -6.21 -23.37 6.61
CA LYS A 208 -5.72 -23.96 7.86
C LYS A 208 -4.58 -23.10 8.41
N GLU A 209 -4.44 -23.13 9.74
CA GLU A 209 -3.27 -22.50 10.37
C GLU A 209 -1.98 -23.23 9.97
N PRO A 210 -0.85 -22.53 9.81
CA PRO A 210 0.43 -23.15 9.50
C PRO A 210 0.83 -24.17 10.59
N GLU A 211 1.31 -25.35 10.17
CA GLU A 211 1.73 -26.40 11.12
C GLU A 211 2.81 -25.91 12.08
N ALA A 212 3.76 -25.11 11.59
CA ALA A 212 4.80 -24.51 12.42
C ALA A 212 4.20 -23.68 13.56
N TRP A 213 3.15 -22.89 13.27
CA TRP A 213 2.47 -22.08 14.27
C TRP A 213 1.71 -22.96 15.28
N ILE A 214 1.05 -24.02 14.82
CA ILE A 214 0.30 -24.94 15.72
C ILE A 214 1.27 -25.59 16.70
N LYS A 215 2.40 -26.12 16.21
CA LYS A 215 3.44 -26.75 17.04
C LYS A 215 4.01 -25.75 18.05
N ALA A 216 4.49 -24.60 17.57
CA ALA A 216 5.06 -23.58 18.45
C ALA A 216 4.07 -23.07 19.50
N ARG A 217 2.78 -22.99 19.17
CA ARG A 217 1.75 -22.60 20.16
C ARG A 217 1.52 -23.67 21.20
N GLN A 218 1.59 -24.95 20.85
CA GLN A 218 1.50 -26.06 21.82
C GLN A 218 2.69 -26.04 22.77
N GLU A 219 3.90 -25.89 22.23
CA GLU A 219 5.13 -25.78 23.01
C GLU A 219 5.13 -24.51 23.89
N GLY A 220 4.66 -23.38 23.37
CA GLY A 220 4.56 -22.12 24.10
C GLY A 220 3.59 -22.19 25.31
N ARG A 221 2.57 -23.01 25.22
CA ARG A 221 1.68 -23.28 26.41
C ARG A 221 2.43 -23.97 27.55
N VAL A 222 3.41 -24.80 27.22
CA VAL A 222 4.23 -25.51 28.21
C VAL A 222 5.35 -24.61 28.72
N THR A 223 5.98 -23.83 27.85
CA THR A 223 7.15 -22.97 28.17
C THR A 223 6.76 -21.58 28.69
N GLY A 224 5.48 -21.21 28.64
CA GLY A 224 5.00 -19.89 29.08
C GLY A 224 5.27 -18.74 28.08
N VAL A 225 5.66 -19.03 26.84
CA VAL A 225 5.90 -18.02 25.81
C VAL A 225 4.60 -17.34 25.41
N LYS A 226 4.58 -16.00 25.51
CA LYS A 226 3.41 -15.18 25.18
C LYS A 226 3.39 -14.83 23.69
N PHE A 227 2.42 -15.36 22.96
CA PHE A 227 2.19 -15.05 21.55
C PHE A 227 1.54 -13.68 21.38
N GLY A 228 1.99 -12.92 20.38
CA GLY A 228 1.39 -11.62 20.02
C GLY A 228 1.52 -10.56 21.12
N SER A 229 2.56 -10.61 21.94
CA SER A 229 2.76 -9.70 23.06
C SER A 229 3.65 -8.53 22.65
N TYR A 230 3.10 -7.31 22.66
CA TYR A 230 3.89 -6.08 22.51
C TYR A 230 4.92 -5.90 23.64
N GLN A 231 4.60 -6.35 24.84
CA GLN A 231 5.56 -6.35 25.94
C GLN A 231 6.79 -7.20 25.58
N SER A 232 6.58 -8.42 25.05
CA SER A 232 7.69 -9.28 24.60
C SER A 232 8.45 -8.69 23.43
N LEU A 233 7.75 -7.97 22.52
CA LEU A 233 8.36 -7.30 21.37
C LEU A 233 9.31 -6.18 21.79
N PHE A 234 8.98 -5.42 22.84
CA PHE A 234 9.75 -4.23 23.25
C PHE A 234 10.68 -4.48 24.43
N SER A 235 10.49 -5.56 25.19
CA SER A 235 11.38 -5.88 26.33
C SER A 235 12.69 -6.53 25.91
N ASP A 236 12.72 -7.25 24.79
CA ASP A 236 13.95 -7.84 24.25
C ASP A 236 14.67 -6.81 23.37
N PRO A 237 15.93 -6.46 23.69
CA PRO A 237 16.70 -5.46 22.92
C PRO A 237 16.84 -5.80 21.43
N ARG A 238 16.86 -7.09 21.06
CA ARG A 238 16.95 -7.53 19.67
C ARG A 238 15.66 -7.18 18.93
N TRP A 239 14.51 -7.57 19.48
CA TRP A 239 13.23 -7.34 18.83
C TRP A 239 12.85 -5.86 18.85
N LEU A 240 13.19 -5.14 19.92
CA LEU A 240 13.06 -3.68 19.96
C LEU A 240 13.83 -3.02 18.81
N ARG A 241 15.12 -3.39 18.64
CA ARG A 241 15.95 -2.87 17.54
C ARG A 241 15.35 -3.18 16.19
N HIS A 242 14.92 -4.44 15.94
CA HIS A 242 14.28 -4.84 14.69
C HIS A 242 12.99 -4.06 14.45
N SER A 243 12.18 -3.84 15.49
CA SER A 243 10.94 -3.07 15.40
C SER A 243 11.18 -1.61 15.06
N MET A 244 12.14 -0.95 15.72
CA MET A 244 12.43 0.47 15.47
C MET A 244 13.00 0.71 14.07
N PHE A 245 14.04 -0.03 13.68
CA PHE A 245 14.65 0.15 12.37
C PHE A 245 13.76 -0.41 11.24
N GLY A 246 13.00 -1.47 11.49
CA GLY A 246 11.97 -1.96 10.55
C GLY A 246 10.86 -0.94 10.33
N MET A 247 10.40 -0.26 11.38
CA MET A 247 9.45 0.85 11.29
C MET A 247 10.04 2.03 10.50
N MET A 248 11.28 2.45 10.78
CA MET A 248 11.94 3.53 10.03
C MET A 248 12.08 3.19 8.54
N LEU A 249 12.40 1.94 8.22
CA LEU A 249 12.46 1.43 6.86
C LEU A 249 11.10 1.60 6.15
N CYS A 250 10.02 1.22 6.82
CA CYS A 250 8.66 1.36 6.30
C CYS A 250 8.21 2.82 6.20
N VAL A 251 8.51 3.66 7.20
CA VAL A 251 8.21 5.10 7.18
C VAL A 251 8.76 5.77 5.93
N ALA A 252 10.03 5.48 5.59
CA ALA A 252 10.66 6.04 4.40
C ALA A 252 9.93 5.66 3.11
N GLY A 253 9.55 4.39 2.96
CA GLY A 253 8.79 3.93 1.79
C GLY A 253 7.36 4.48 1.75
N VAL A 254 6.66 4.50 2.90
CA VAL A 254 5.27 4.98 2.98
C VAL A 254 5.20 6.49 2.71
N ILE A 255 6.11 7.31 3.26
CA ILE A 255 6.17 8.74 2.95
C ILE A 255 6.54 8.95 1.47
N GLY A 256 7.46 8.14 0.92
CA GLY A 256 7.83 8.20 -0.49
C GLY A 256 6.64 8.04 -1.43
N ILE A 257 5.70 7.16 -1.13
CA ILE A 257 4.50 6.95 -1.94
C ILE A 257 3.38 7.91 -1.56
N TRP A 258 2.94 7.89 -0.29
CA TRP A 258 1.76 8.64 0.14
C TRP A 258 2.03 10.12 0.38
N GLY A 259 3.27 10.47 0.73
CA GLY A 259 3.70 11.85 0.94
C GLY A 259 4.21 12.56 -0.32
N ILE A 260 4.68 11.81 -1.32
CA ILE A 260 5.30 12.39 -2.52
C ILE A 260 4.70 11.81 -3.80
N GLY A 261 4.81 10.50 -4.03
CA GLY A 261 4.35 9.85 -5.27
C GLY A 261 2.86 10.04 -5.56
N PHE A 262 2.06 10.15 -4.50
CA PHE A 262 0.62 10.41 -4.57
C PHE A 262 0.26 11.77 -5.18
N PHE A 263 1.21 12.71 -5.23
CA PHE A 263 1.04 14.03 -5.83
C PHE A 263 1.47 14.08 -7.32
N SER A 264 1.90 12.96 -7.89
CA SER A 264 2.21 12.89 -9.33
C SER A 264 1.02 13.28 -10.23
N PRO A 265 -0.25 12.96 -9.92
CA PRO A 265 -1.41 13.43 -10.68
C PRO A 265 -1.56 14.95 -10.73
N GLU A 266 -1.19 15.65 -9.66
CA GLU A 266 -1.24 17.12 -9.61
C GLU A 266 -0.20 17.72 -10.54
N LEU A 267 1.05 17.22 -10.50
CA LEU A 267 2.09 17.65 -11.42
C LEU A 267 1.66 17.48 -12.88
N VAL A 268 1.17 16.28 -13.22
CA VAL A 268 0.71 15.99 -14.59
C VAL A 268 -0.41 16.93 -15.01
N ARG A 269 -1.41 17.11 -14.15
CA ARG A 269 -2.53 18.01 -14.43
C ARG A 269 -2.07 19.43 -14.72
N ASP A 270 -1.21 19.97 -13.85
CA ASP A 270 -0.77 21.37 -13.97
C ASP A 270 0.11 21.59 -15.20
N VAL A 271 1.05 20.67 -15.47
CA VAL A 271 1.92 20.74 -16.64
C VAL A 271 1.12 20.60 -17.94
N ILE A 272 0.20 19.64 -18.00
CA ILE A 272 -0.62 19.40 -19.20
C ILE A 272 -1.56 20.58 -19.46
N LYS A 273 -2.23 21.11 -18.41
CA LYS A 273 -3.06 22.32 -18.57
C LYS A 273 -2.25 23.50 -19.09
N ARG A 274 -1.07 23.75 -18.54
CA ARG A 274 -0.17 24.81 -18.98
C ARG A 274 0.17 24.65 -20.48
N ASN A 275 0.57 23.46 -20.90
CA ASN A 275 0.98 23.20 -22.28
C ASN A 275 -0.20 23.36 -23.25
N LEU A 276 -1.37 22.77 -22.93
CA LEU A 276 -2.57 22.89 -23.76
C LEU A 276 -3.07 24.34 -23.87
N THR A 277 -2.93 25.14 -22.80
CA THR A 277 -3.24 26.57 -22.83
C THR A 277 -2.27 27.34 -23.76
N ALA A 278 -0.97 27.01 -23.68
CA ALA A 278 0.03 27.61 -24.54
C ALA A 278 -0.17 27.25 -26.04
N ASP A 279 -0.68 26.02 -26.28
CA ASP A 279 -0.99 25.54 -27.66
C ASP A 279 -2.33 26.10 -28.17
N GLY A 280 -3.03 26.97 -27.41
CA GLY A 280 -4.28 27.59 -27.82
C GLY A 280 -5.49 26.67 -27.90
N ILE A 281 -5.47 25.57 -27.21
CA ILE A 281 -6.61 24.63 -27.12
C ILE A 281 -7.77 25.27 -26.38
N ASP A 282 -8.99 25.02 -26.86
CA ASP A 282 -10.25 25.51 -26.26
C ASP A 282 -10.32 25.14 -24.78
N ALA A 283 -10.55 26.14 -23.92
CA ALA A 283 -10.61 26.00 -22.46
C ALA A 283 -11.62 24.94 -22.01
N SER A 284 -12.71 24.76 -22.75
CA SER A 284 -13.74 23.74 -22.46
C SER A 284 -13.22 22.29 -22.57
N LYS A 285 -12.16 22.05 -23.34
CA LYS A 285 -11.56 20.73 -23.59
C LYS A 285 -10.36 20.42 -22.72
N ILE A 286 -9.68 21.47 -22.19
CA ILE A 286 -8.42 21.31 -21.43
C ILE A 286 -8.59 20.39 -20.24
N ASP A 287 -9.65 20.54 -19.46
CA ASP A 287 -9.89 19.70 -18.27
C ASP A 287 -10.10 18.21 -18.64
N GLY A 288 -10.78 17.92 -19.73
CA GLY A 288 -10.96 16.57 -20.24
C GLY A 288 -9.63 15.91 -20.61
N TYR A 289 -8.82 16.61 -21.39
CA TYR A 289 -7.48 16.14 -21.80
C TYR A 289 -6.54 15.95 -20.61
N ALA A 290 -6.55 16.89 -19.65
CA ALA A 290 -5.72 16.78 -18.46
C ALA A 290 -6.11 15.56 -17.60
N LYS A 291 -7.40 15.31 -17.39
CA LYS A 291 -7.90 14.12 -16.69
C LYS A 291 -7.50 12.82 -17.39
N TRP A 292 -7.56 12.79 -18.72
CA TRP A 292 -7.13 11.63 -19.51
C TRP A 292 -5.65 11.30 -19.26
N TRP A 293 -4.77 12.29 -19.37
CA TRP A 293 -3.33 12.10 -19.17
C TRP A 293 -2.96 11.78 -17.72
N VAL A 294 -3.69 12.31 -16.75
CA VAL A 294 -3.56 11.89 -15.33
C VAL A 294 -3.88 10.40 -15.19
N SER A 295 -4.93 9.92 -15.85
CA SER A 295 -5.29 8.48 -15.79
C SER A 295 -4.21 7.61 -16.45
N ILE A 296 -3.68 8.01 -17.59
CA ILE A 296 -2.55 7.32 -18.26
C ILE A 296 -1.32 7.30 -17.34
N ASN A 297 -0.98 8.42 -16.71
CA ASN A 297 0.11 8.48 -15.73
C ASN A 297 -0.06 7.47 -14.60
N MET A 298 -1.26 7.37 -14.03
CA MET A 298 -1.54 6.40 -12.95
C MET A 298 -1.41 4.95 -13.44
N ILE A 299 -1.87 4.64 -14.65
CA ILE A 299 -1.71 3.30 -15.24
C ILE A 299 -0.23 2.99 -15.44
N CYS A 300 0.53 3.90 -16.03
CA CYS A 300 1.97 3.76 -16.24
C CYS A 300 2.72 3.56 -14.92
N GLN A 301 2.38 4.34 -13.90
CA GLN A 301 2.97 4.21 -12.55
C GLN A 301 2.68 2.84 -11.93
N ASN A 302 1.45 2.33 -12.03
CA ASN A 302 1.08 1.02 -11.49
C ASN A 302 1.69 -0.14 -12.29
N LEU A 303 1.84 -0.01 -13.62
CA LEU A 303 2.58 -0.99 -14.43
C LEU A 303 4.05 -1.04 -14.02
N GLY A 304 4.69 0.12 -13.88
CA GLY A 304 6.04 0.20 -13.34
C GLY A 304 6.15 -0.45 -11.96
N ALA A 305 5.22 -0.16 -11.07
CA ALA A 305 5.11 -0.72 -9.74
C ALA A 305 5.06 -2.25 -9.74
N PHE A 306 4.22 -2.84 -10.60
CA PHE A 306 4.10 -4.30 -10.74
C PHE A 306 5.45 -4.95 -11.08
N PHE A 307 6.11 -4.45 -12.13
CA PHE A 307 7.41 -4.99 -12.54
C PHE A 307 8.52 -4.70 -11.52
N GLY A 308 8.49 -3.55 -10.86
CA GLY A 308 9.43 -3.18 -9.81
C GLY A 308 9.40 -4.14 -8.62
N MET A 309 8.19 -4.49 -8.17
CA MET A 309 8.00 -5.44 -7.08
C MET A 309 8.49 -6.86 -7.43
N LEU A 310 8.22 -7.32 -8.65
CA LEU A 310 8.73 -8.60 -9.12
C LEU A 310 10.25 -8.60 -9.22
N THR A 311 10.83 -7.58 -9.85
CA THR A 311 12.28 -7.45 -10.02
C THR A 311 12.99 -7.41 -8.67
N PHE A 312 12.46 -6.65 -7.70
CA PHE A 312 13.02 -6.60 -6.36
C PHE A 312 13.07 -7.98 -5.70
N SER A 313 12.03 -8.79 -5.87
CA SER A 313 11.98 -10.13 -5.28
C SER A 313 13.11 -11.04 -5.79
N TYR A 314 13.39 -11.01 -7.09
CA TYR A 314 14.52 -11.76 -7.67
C TYR A 314 15.86 -11.17 -7.24
N PHE A 315 15.98 -9.85 -7.27
CA PHE A 315 17.20 -9.16 -6.87
C PHE A 315 17.53 -9.40 -5.41
N ALA A 316 16.53 -9.39 -4.52
CA ALA A 316 16.72 -9.66 -3.09
C ALA A 316 17.14 -11.11 -2.80
N GLN A 317 16.74 -12.07 -3.64
CA GLN A 317 17.23 -13.44 -3.53
C GLN A 317 18.69 -13.55 -3.99
N TRP A 318 19.07 -12.79 -5.02
CA TRP A 318 20.41 -12.83 -5.59
C TRP A 318 21.43 -12.00 -4.79
N ALA A 319 21.13 -10.74 -4.48
CA ALA A 319 22.06 -9.80 -3.84
C ALA A 319 21.96 -9.75 -2.30
N GLY A 320 20.88 -10.29 -1.72
CA GLY A 320 20.57 -10.13 -0.31
C GLY A 320 19.69 -8.90 0.00
N ARG A 321 19.16 -8.84 1.23
CA ARG A 321 18.14 -7.84 1.58
C ARG A 321 18.74 -6.45 1.74
N ARG A 322 19.88 -6.34 2.41
CA ARG A 322 20.55 -5.05 2.64
C ARG A 322 20.94 -4.35 1.34
N ILE A 323 21.60 -5.06 0.43
CA ILE A 323 22.03 -4.51 -0.85
C ILE A 323 20.82 -4.11 -1.69
N SER A 324 19.81 -4.96 -1.74
CA SER A 324 18.60 -4.69 -2.54
C SER A 324 17.84 -3.46 -2.06
N PHE A 325 17.68 -3.28 -0.76
CA PHE A 325 17.10 -2.06 -0.20
C PHE A 325 17.97 -0.84 -0.44
N THR A 326 19.30 -0.96 -0.29
CA THR A 326 20.23 0.15 -0.58
C THR A 326 20.06 0.67 -2.00
N VAL A 327 20.10 -0.25 -2.99
CA VAL A 327 19.90 0.10 -4.40
C VAL A 327 18.51 0.69 -4.63
N ALA A 328 17.46 0.05 -4.07
CA ALA A 328 16.09 0.50 -4.27
C ALA A 328 15.82 1.88 -3.65
N PHE A 329 16.32 2.18 -2.44
CA PHE A 329 16.16 3.51 -1.82
C PHE A 329 16.88 4.60 -2.61
N ILE A 330 18.12 4.36 -3.05
CA ILE A 330 18.86 5.32 -3.87
C ILE A 330 18.13 5.55 -5.20
N ALA A 331 17.73 4.46 -5.87
CA ALA A 331 17.04 4.55 -7.15
C ALA A 331 15.65 5.20 -7.02
N ALA A 332 14.89 4.90 -5.94
CA ALA A 332 13.61 5.56 -5.67
C ALA A 332 13.78 7.07 -5.44
N MET A 333 14.80 7.48 -4.68
CA MET A 333 15.11 8.89 -4.46
C MET A 333 15.44 9.59 -5.78
N VAL A 334 16.38 9.04 -6.55
CA VAL A 334 16.79 9.61 -7.83
C VAL A 334 15.64 9.66 -8.83
N ALA A 335 14.88 8.56 -8.97
CA ALA A 335 13.74 8.51 -9.89
C ALA A 335 12.63 9.51 -9.50
N THR A 336 12.37 9.67 -8.19
CA THR A 336 11.36 10.62 -7.70
C THR A 336 11.80 12.06 -7.97
N ILE A 337 13.02 12.43 -7.61
CA ILE A 337 13.56 13.77 -7.88
C ILE A 337 13.56 14.05 -9.37
N SER A 338 14.07 13.13 -10.20
CA SER A 338 14.10 13.28 -11.65
C SER A 338 12.71 13.46 -12.24
N TYR A 339 11.72 12.67 -11.77
CA TYR A 339 10.35 12.77 -12.22
C TYR A 339 9.77 14.18 -11.95
N PHE A 340 9.84 14.66 -10.72
CA PHE A 340 9.28 15.96 -10.36
C PHE A 340 10.01 17.13 -11.02
N GLN A 341 11.32 17.06 -11.18
CA GLN A 341 12.11 18.15 -11.79
C GLN A 341 12.03 18.17 -13.31
N VAL A 342 12.07 17.02 -13.98
CA VAL A 342 12.19 16.93 -15.44
C VAL A 342 10.85 16.82 -16.14
N PHE A 343 9.79 16.33 -15.47
CA PHE A 343 8.48 16.15 -16.12
C PHE A 343 7.93 17.47 -16.67
N ASN A 344 7.81 17.57 -18.00
CA ASN A 344 7.39 18.80 -18.68
C ASN A 344 6.35 18.59 -19.79
N GLY A 345 5.72 17.42 -19.86
CA GLY A 345 4.69 17.13 -20.85
C GLY A 345 4.54 15.65 -21.17
N ILE A 346 3.72 15.36 -22.14
CA ILE A 346 3.29 14.00 -22.53
C ILE A 346 4.48 13.08 -22.83
N GLY A 347 5.54 13.61 -23.48
CA GLY A 347 6.75 12.83 -23.78
C GLY A 347 7.49 12.28 -22.57
N HIS A 348 7.20 12.77 -21.36
CA HIS A 348 7.82 12.33 -20.10
C HIS A 348 6.94 11.37 -19.29
N ILE A 349 5.76 10.97 -19.79
CA ILE A 349 4.84 10.06 -19.07
C ILE A 349 5.50 8.74 -18.65
N TRP A 350 6.42 8.20 -19.45
CA TRP A 350 7.17 6.99 -19.14
C TRP A 350 7.95 7.08 -17.82
N MET A 351 8.35 8.29 -17.40
CA MET A 351 9.07 8.51 -16.15
C MET A 351 8.23 8.12 -14.93
N SER A 352 6.89 8.18 -15.02
CA SER A 352 6.00 7.70 -13.95
C SER A 352 6.13 6.20 -13.74
N SER A 353 6.35 5.42 -14.83
CA SER A 353 6.61 3.99 -14.71
C SER A 353 7.94 3.71 -13.99
N VAL A 354 8.98 4.50 -14.26
CA VAL A 354 10.28 4.38 -13.60
C VAL A 354 10.16 4.74 -12.12
N MET A 355 9.47 5.83 -11.79
CA MET A 355 9.22 6.23 -10.41
C MET A 355 8.41 5.15 -9.67
N GLY A 356 7.31 4.67 -10.26
CA GLY A 356 6.49 3.60 -9.70
C GLY A 356 7.27 2.31 -9.49
N PHE A 357 8.15 1.94 -10.44
CA PHE A 357 9.02 0.77 -10.37
C PHE A 357 9.88 0.79 -9.10
N PHE A 358 10.62 1.86 -8.87
CA PHE A 358 11.56 1.92 -7.73
C PHE A 358 10.85 2.19 -6.39
N GLN A 359 9.84 3.03 -6.35
CA GLN A 359 9.10 3.29 -5.12
C GLN A 359 8.38 2.04 -4.61
N MET A 360 7.69 1.30 -5.49
CA MET A 360 6.94 0.12 -5.10
C MET A 360 7.82 -1.12 -4.93
N ALA A 361 9.02 -1.17 -5.51
CA ALA A 361 10.02 -2.19 -5.23
C ALA A 361 10.30 -2.33 -3.72
N LEU A 362 10.34 -1.21 -2.98
CA LEU A 362 10.51 -1.18 -1.52
C LEU A 362 9.43 -1.98 -0.79
N PHE A 363 8.19 -1.93 -1.27
CA PHE A 363 7.05 -2.62 -0.63
C PHE A 363 7.11 -4.13 -0.81
N ALA A 364 7.61 -4.63 -1.95
CA ALA A 364 7.95 -6.05 -2.08
C ALA A 364 9.05 -6.45 -1.08
N GLY A 365 10.01 -5.56 -0.88
CA GLY A 365 11.05 -5.73 0.14
C GLY A 365 10.47 -5.84 1.55
N PHE A 366 9.51 -4.99 1.92
CA PHE A 366 8.84 -5.06 3.22
C PHE A 366 8.11 -6.39 3.42
N ALA A 367 7.39 -6.86 2.40
CA ALA A 367 6.69 -8.14 2.46
C ALA A 367 7.65 -9.33 2.65
N ILE A 368 8.84 -9.28 2.06
CA ILE A 368 9.85 -10.33 2.18
C ILE A 368 10.61 -10.24 3.50
N TYR A 369 11.09 -9.05 3.86
CA TYR A 369 12.08 -8.85 4.90
C TYR A 369 11.48 -8.77 6.31
N LEU A 370 10.32 -8.09 6.48
CA LEU A 370 9.76 -7.90 7.82
C LEU A 370 9.44 -9.22 8.54
N PRO A 371 8.82 -10.25 7.91
CA PRO A 371 8.60 -11.52 8.61
C PRO A 371 9.88 -12.28 8.91
N GLU A 372 10.98 -12.03 8.19
CA GLU A 372 12.29 -12.62 8.45
C GLU A 372 12.99 -12.03 9.69
N LEU A 373 12.53 -10.89 10.19
CA LEU A 373 13.11 -10.19 11.35
C LEU A 373 12.60 -10.71 12.68
N PHE A 374 11.44 -11.38 12.71
CA PHE A 374 10.75 -11.71 13.95
C PHE A 374 10.54 -13.21 14.13
N PRO A 375 10.60 -13.70 15.40
CA PRO A 375 10.31 -15.09 15.70
C PRO A 375 8.84 -15.41 15.46
N LEU A 376 8.55 -16.69 15.34
CA LEU A 376 7.23 -17.18 14.96
C LEU A 376 6.11 -16.63 15.86
N HIS A 377 6.33 -16.57 17.18
CA HIS A 377 5.35 -16.11 18.17
C HIS A 377 5.10 -14.58 18.16
N LEU A 378 5.96 -13.78 17.47
CA LEU A 378 5.84 -12.33 17.30
C LEU A 378 5.81 -11.89 15.83
N ARG A 379 5.78 -12.81 14.86
CA ARG A 379 5.98 -12.52 13.44
C ARG A 379 4.92 -11.61 12.85
N SER A 380 3.66 -11.93 13.09
CA SER A 380 2.56 -11.07 12.64
C SER A 380 2.55 -9.75 13.40
N THR A 381 2.77 -9.77 14.71
CA THR A 381 2.85 -8.57 15.57
C THR A 381 3.95 -7.62 15.10
N GLY A 382 5.18 -8.11 14.97
CA GLY A 382 6.33 -7.31 14.57
C GLY A 382 6.22 -6.77 13.14
N THR A 383 5.80 -7.61 12.20
CA THR A 383 5.55 -7.21 10.80
C THR A 383 4.48 -6.12 10.72
N SER A 384 3.35 -6.34 11.39
CA SER A 384 2.25 -5.36 11.42
C SER A 384 2.64 -4.08 12.14
N PHE A 385 3.41 -4.16 13.23
CA PHE A 385 3.93 -2.98 13.92
C PHE A 385 4.80 -2.13 12.99
N CYS A 386 5.83 -2.72 12.37
CA CYS A 386 6.73 -2.00 11.48
C CYS A 386 5.97 -1.32 10.33
N TYR A 387 5.04 -2.03 9.71
CA TYR A 387 4.32 -1.54 8.53
C TYR A 387 3.26 -0.49 8.87
N ASN A 388 2.57 -0.62 10.00
CA ASN A 388 1.43 0.24 10.33
C ASN A 388 1.74 1.35 11.34
N ALA A 389 2.64 1.15 12.31
CA ALA A 389 3.03 2.23 13.24
C ALA A 389 3.65 3.41 12.48
N GLY A 390 4.43 3.14 11.44
CA GLY A 390 4.98 4.16 10.56
C GLY A 390 3.94 5.00 9.83
N ARG A 391 2.71 4.50 9.66
CA ARG A 391 1.62 5.23 8.99
C ARG A 391 1.12 6.44 9.79
N PHE A 392 1.17 6.38 11.13
CA PHE A 392 0.87 7.55 11.95
C PHE A 392 1.85 8.70 11.67
N ILE A 393 3.13 8.37 11.48
CA ILE A 393 4.16 9.34 11.12
C ILE A 393 3.95 9.79 9.66
N ALA A 394 3.72 8.85 8.75
CA ALA A 394 3.54 9.13 7.33
C ALA A 394 2.27 9.93 7.02
N ALA A 395 1.25 9.87 7.87
CA ALA A 395 0.05 10.71 7.76
C ALA A 395 0.36 12.22 7.84
N SER A 396 1.50 12.60 8.42
CA SER A 396 1.99 13.98 8.40
C SER A 396 2.61 14.39 7.05
N GLY A 397 2.92 13.42 6.17
CA GLY A 397 3.60 13.67 4.89
C GLY A 397 2.91 14.70 4.00
N PRO A 398 1.62 14.56 3.68
CA PRO A 398 0.88 15.54 2.88
C PRO A 398 0.84 16.93 3.52
N LEU A 399 0.71 17.01 4.85
CA LEU A 399 0.74 18.29 5.58
C LEU A 399 2.12 18.95 5.52
N THR A 400 3.17 18.13 5.64
CA THR A 400 4.55 18.62 5.53
C THR A 400 4.84 19.11 4.12
N LEU A 401 4.39 18.39 3.08
CA LEU A 401 4.52 18.82 1.68
C LEU A 401 3.78 20.16 1.46
N GLY A 402 2.53 20.26 1.91
CA GLY A 402 1.75 21.49 1.76
C GLY A 402 2.40 22.71 2.43
N ARG A 403 2.93 22.55 3.65
CA ARG A 403 3.65 23.62 4.36
C ARG A 403 4.95 24.01 3.65
N LEU A 404 5.72 23.01 3.21
CA LEU A 404 6.97 23.23 2.49
C LEU A 404 6.71 23.94 1.16
N GLN A 405 5.71 23.50 0.40
CA GLN A 405 5.28 24.15 -0.83
C GLN A 405 4.84 25.60 -0.57
N ALA A 406 4.04 25.86 0.47
CA ALA A 406 3.59 27.20 0.82
C ALA A 406 4.78 28.12 1.15
N SER A 407 5.74 27.64 1.94
CA SER A 407 6.96 28.37 2.28
C SER A 407 7.82 28.69 1.06
N LEU A 408 8.01 27.70 0.17
CA LEU A 408 8.78 27.92 -1.08
C LEU A 408 8.05 28.81 -2.09
N ALA A 409 6.71 28.86 -2.01
CA ALA A 409 5.86 29.68 -2.87
C ALA A 409 5.55 31.06 -2.30
N GLU A 410 6.09 31.45 -1.12
CA GLU A 410 5.78 32.71 -0.45
C GLU A 410 5.98 33.94 -1.35
N ASN A 411 7.03 33.93 -2.17
CA ASN A 411 7.34 35.01 -3.11
C ASN A 411 6.94 34.65 -4.57
N ALA A 412 6.17 33.59 -4.78
CA ALA A 412 5.80 33.13 -6.12
C ALA A 412 4.64 33.95 -6.68
N THR A 413 4.92 34.86 -7.59
CA THR A 413 3.93 35.74 -8.25
C THR A 413 3.33 35.12 -9.50
N THR A 414 4.04 34.16 -10.13
CA THR A 414 3.59 33.52 -11.38
C THR A 414 3.19 32.06 -11.18
N PRO A 415 2.30 31.49 -12.02
CA PRO A 415 1.97 30.08 -11.98
C PRO A 415 3.21 29.15 -12.14
N GLU A 416 4.19 29.59 -12.92
CA GLU A 416 5.44 28.83 -13.11
C GLU A 416 6.28 28.77 -11.83
N MET A 417 6.39 29.87 -11.10
CA MET A 417 7.07 29.88 -9.80
C MET A 417 6.38 28.99 -8.78
N LYS A 418 5.04 28.94 -8.77
CA LYS A 418 4.26 28.04 -7.92
C LYS A 418 4.50 26.57 -8.30
N LEU A 419 4.56 26.24 -9.59
CA LEU A 419 4.88 24.90 -10.07
C LEU A 419 6.30 24.49 -9.68
N THR A 420 7.28 25.41 -9.81
CA THR A 420 8.66 25.18 -9.35
C THR A 420 8.72 24.93 -7.85
N ALA A 421 8.07 25.75 -7.05
CA ALA A 421 7.98 25.55 -5.58
C ALA A 421 7.40 24.18 -5.23
N PHE A 422 6.39 23.71 -5.96
CA PHE A 422 5.83 22.37 -5.77
C PHE A 422 6.84 21.28 -6.13
N ARG A 423 7.55 21.40 -7.25
CA ARG A 423 8.60 20.46 -7.67
C ARG A 423 9.73 20.37 -6.66
N ASP A 424 10.18 21.51 -6.15
CA ASP A 424 11.23 21.59 -5.16
C ASP A 424 10.79 21.00 -3.82
N ALA A 425 9.56 21.24 -3.39
CA ALA A 425 8.99 20.64 -2.19
C ALA A 425 8.98 19.11 -2.27
N CYS A 426 8.53 18.53 -3.39
CA CYS A 426 8.56 17.08 -3.61
C CYS A 426 9.99 16.53 -3.63
N SER A 427 10.93 17.27 -4.23
CA SER A 427 12.34 16.88 -4.28
C SER A 427 13.00 16.90 -2.91
N TYR A 428 12.77 17.94 -2.10
CA TYR A 428 13.28 18.01 -0.73
C TYR A 428 12.69 16.91 0.16
N MET A 429 11.39 16.63 0.03
CA MET A 429 10.79 15.53 0.78
C MET A 429 11.37 14.16 0.41
N SER A 430 11.91 13.99 -0.81
CA SER A 430 12.54 12.74 -1.24
C SER A 430 13.79 12.38 -0.42
N ILE A 431 14.34 13.31 0.37
CA ILE A 431 15.41 13.05 1.35
C ILE A 431 14.97 11.99 2.38
N VAL A 432 13.66 11.79 2.60
CA VAL A 432 13.13 10.75 3.49
C VAL A 432 13.64 9.35 3.12
N PHE A 433 13.95 9.08 1.86
CA PHE A 433 14.50 7.80 1.44
C PHE A 433 15.87 7.49 2.09
N LEU A 434 16.63 8.53 2.49
CA LEU A 434 17.88 8.36 3.25
C LEU A 434 17.62 7.74 4.64
N VAL A 435 16.46 7.99 5.24
CA VAL A 435 16.08 7.36 6.53
C VAL A 435 16.01 5.84 6.37
N GLY A 436 15.37 5.36 5.30
CA GLY A 436 15.30 3.94 4.98
C GLY A 436 16.67 3.35 4.61
N LEU A 437 17.47 4.10 3.85
CA LEU A 437 18.84 3.73 3.48
C LEU A 437 19.72 3.52 4.72
N ILE A 438 19.63 4.39 5.71
CA ILE A 438 20.37 4.28 6.98
C ILE A 438 19.79 3.10 7.79
N ALA A 439 18.47 3.02 7.94
CA ALA A 439 17.81 2.02 8.77
C ALA A 439 18.16 0.58 8.37
N VAL A 440 18.26 0.29 7.07
CA VAL A 440 18.54 -1.08 6.59
C VAL A 440 19.87 -1.62 7.08
N TRP A 441 20.89 -0.76 7.29
CA TRP A 441 22.22 -1.19 7.75
C TRP A 441 22.26 -1.57 9.22
N PHE A 442 21.28 -1.12 10.01
CA PHE A 442 21.13 -1.53 11.42
C PHE A 442 20.33 -2.82 11.58
N LEU A 443 19.72 -3.34 10.52
CA LEU A 443 18.97 -4.60 10.50
C LEU A 443 19.88 -5.75 10.01
N PRO A 444 19.62 -7.02 10.40
CA PRO A 444 20.46 -8.15 10.00
C PRO A 444 20.29 -8.48 8.52
N GLU A 445 21.34 -9.02 7.87
CA GLU A 445 21.15 -9.71 6.59
C GLU A 445 20.54 -11.09 6.83
N THR A 446 19.45 -11.36 6.14
CA THR A 446 18.64 -12.59 6.33
C THR A 446 18.74 -13.58 5.18
N LYS A 447 19.43 -13.20 4.07
CA LYS A 447 19.61 -14.09 2.91
C LYS A 447 20.22 -15.42 3.32
N GLY A 448 19.52 -16.53 2.98
CA GLY A 448 20.01 -17.87 3.24
C GLY A 448 20.01 -18.30 4.71
N LYS A 449 19.50 -17.47 5.61
CA LYS A 449 19.38 -17.81 7.03
C LYS A 449 17.99 -18.37 7.35
N PRO A 450 17.89 -19.30 8.31
CA PRO A 450 16.60 -19.72 8.84
C PRO A 450 15.91 -18.52 9.51
N MET A 451 14.58 -18.53 9.50
CA MET A 451 13.84 -17.53 10.26
C MET A 451 14.07 -17.70 11.75
N PRO A 452 14.02 -16.62 12.55
CA PRO A 452 14.08 -16.72 14.01
C PRO A 452 12.94 -17.61 14.54
N GLU A 453 13.27 -18.45 15.52
CA GLU A 453 12.32 -19.32 16.25
C GLU A 453 11.69 -18.61 17.45
#